data_67ad369a3b72678e2082be615aa3a38d
#
_entry.id   67ad369a3b72678e2082be615aa3a38d
#
_cell.length_a   1.000
_cell.length_b   1.000
_cell.length_c   1.000
_cell.angle_alpha   90.00
_cell.angle_beta   90.00
_cell.angle_gamma   90.00
#
_symmetry.space_group_name_H-M   'P 1'
#
loop_
_entity.id
_entity.type
_entity.pdbx_description
1 polymer ?
#
loop_
_entity_poly.entity_id
_entity_poly.type
_entity_poly.pdbx_seq_one_letter_code
_entity_poly.pdbx_strand_id
1 'polypeptide(L)' 'MRERVIEFLVCHTSYTYKELSTWTDKELDDFMGRAFSVEY' A
#
# COMPACT_ATOMS: atom_id res chain seq x y z
N MET A 1 9.71 6.79 -2.01
CA MET A 1 8.70 7.14 -1.04
C MET A 1 7.77 6.02 -0.69
N ARG A 2 8.28 4.81 -0.80
CA ARG A 2 7.41 3.67 -0.48
C ARG A 2 7.06 3.64 1.01
N GLU A 3 7.89 4.26 1.84
CA GLU A 3 7.61 4.27 3.26
C GLU A 3 6.29 4.94 3.57
N ARG A 4 6.02 6.04 2.88
CA ARG A 4 4.77 6.74 3.08
C ARG A 4 3.59 5.90 2.64
N VAL A 5 3.75 5.21 1.52
CA VAL A 5 2.71 4.32 1.02
C VAL A 5 2.43 3.22 2.01
N ILE A 6 3.49 2.62 2.55
CA ILE A 6 3.33 1.54 3.51
C ILE A 6 2.63 2.03 4.76
N GLU A 7 3.06 3.18 5.27
CA GLU A 7 2.42 3.72 6.47
C GLU A 7 0.95 4.01 6.23
N PHE A 8 0.64 4.56 5.07
CA PHE A 8 -0.73 4.85 4.74
C PHE A 8 -1.58 3.59 4.72
N LEU A 9 -1.06 2.54 4.10
CA LEU A 9 -1.78 1.28 4.01
C LEU A 9 -1.92 0.62 5.37
N VAL A 10 -0.90 0.72 6.20
CA VAL A 10 -0.97 0.14 7.54
C VAL A 10 -2.13 0.77 8.32
N CYS A 11 -2.31 2.07 8.16
CA CYS A 11 -3.38 2.76 8.86
C CYS A 11 -4.76 2.43 8.33
N HIS A 12 -4.84 2.06 7.05
CA HIS A 12 -6.14 1.88 6.41
C HIS A 12 -6.48 0.43 6.11
N THR A 13 -5.58 -0.49 6.40
CA THR A 13 -5.83 -1.92 6.18
C THR A 13 -5.41 -2.68 7.40
N SER A 14 -5.62 -4.00 7.36
CA SER A 14 -5.21 -4.87 8.45
C SER A 14 -3.77 -5.34 8.34
N TYR A 15 -3.10 -4.97 7.27
CA TYR A 15 -1.71 -5.41 7.06
C TYR A 15 -0.78 -4.71 8.04
N THR A 16 0.31 -5.40 8.39
CA THR A 16 1.33 -4.80 9.23
C THR A 16 2.40 -4.18 8.35
N TYR A 17 3.20 -3.32 8.96
CA TYR A 17 4.30 -2.70 8.24
C TYR A 17 5.25 -3.76 7.69
N LYS A 18 5.54 -4.78 8.51
CA LYS A 18 6.44 -5.83 8.10
C LYS A 18 5.92 -6.56 6.87
N GLU A 19 4.62 -6.81 6.86
CA GLU A 19 4.01 -7.47 5.71
C GLU A 19 4.20 -6.65 4.45
N LEU A 20 3.82 -5.39 4.52
CA LEU A 20 3.84 -4.54 3.34
C LEU A 20 5.26 -4.24 2.89
N SER A 21 6.21 -4.26 3.78
CA SER A 21 7.59 -3.96 3.41
C SER A 21 8.19 -5.06 2.55
N THR A 22 7.60 -6.25 2.55
CA THR A 22 8.07 -7.33 1.70
C THR A 22 7.52 -7.25 0.28
N TRP A 23 6.55 -6.39 0.07
CA TRP A 23 5.95 -6.21 -1.25
C TRP A 23 6.87 -5.35 -2.12
N THR A 24 6.79 -5.56 -3.42
CA THR A 24 7.51 -4.69 -4.34
C THR A 24 6.76 -3.38 -4.49
N ASP A 25 7.47 -2.38 -5.03
CA ASP A 25 6.84 -1.08 -5.26
C ASP A 25 5.65 -1.21 -6.20
N LYS A 26 5.79 -2.07 -7.19
CA LYS A 26 4.72 -2.28 -8.15
C LYS A 26 3.50 -2.87 -7.47
N GLU A 27 3.72 -3.81 -6.57
CA GLU A 27 2.61 -4.44 -5.87
C GLU A 27 1.90 -3.44 -4.97
N LEU A 28 2.67 -2.61 -4.30
CA LEU A 28 2.08 -1.58 -3.45
C LEU A 28 1.24 -0.61 -4.27
N ASP A 29 1.77 -0.20 -5.40
CA ASP A 29 1.09 0.75 -6.27
C ASP A 29 -0.21 0.14 -6.81
N ASP A 30 -0.14 -1.11 -7.24
CA ASP A 30 -1.31 -1.79 -7.76
C ASP A 30 -2.37 -1.96 -6.68
N PHE A 31 -1.94 -2.31 -5.48
CA PHE A 31 -2.86 -2.49 -4.38
C PHE A 31 -3.56 -1.17 -4.05
N MET A 32 -2.82 -0.08 -4.05
CA MET A 32 -3.42 1.21 -3.76
C MET A 32 -4.46 1.58 -4.78
N GLY A 33 -4.17 1.34 -6.05
CA GLY A 33 -5.13 1.65 -7.09
C GLY A 33 -6.41 0.86 -6.93
N ARG A 34 -6.29 -0.40 -6.55
CA ARG A 34 -7.47 -1.24 -6.39
C ARG A 34 -8.22 -0.91 -5.11
N ALA A 35 -7.48 -0.71 -4.03
CA ALA A 35 -8.10 -0.53 -2.73
C ALA A 35 -8.87 0.78 -2.66
N PHE A 36 -8.37 1.81 -3.31
CA PHE A 36 -8.97 3.12 -3.19
C PHE A 36 -9.71 3.56 -4.45
N SER A 37 -9.73 2.71 -5.44
CA SER A 37 -10.55 2.94 -6.63
C SER A 37 -10.38 4.34 -7.18
N VAL A 38 -9.15 4.75 -7.35
CA VAL A 38 -8.89 6.07 -7.90
C VAL A 38 -9.33 6.10 -9.34
N GLU A 39 -10.24 7.00 -9.66
CA GLU A 39 -10.76 7.13 -11.01
C GLU A 39 -10.58 8.55 -11.49
N TYR A 40 -10.33 8.67 -12.75
CA TYR A 40 -10.10 9.99 -13.36
C TYR A 40 -11.28 10.42 -14.19
#